data_c7b914f1574b08eeaf1b9716f9f6a1c3
#
_entry.id   c7b914f1574b08eeaf1b9716f9f6a1c3
#
_cell.length_a   1.000
_cell.length_b   1.000
_cell.length_c   1.000
_cell.angle_alpha   90.00
_cell.angle_beta   90.00
_cell.angle_gamma   90.00
#
_symmetry.space_group_name_H-M   'P 1'
#
loop_
_entity.id
_entity.type
_entity.pdbx_description
1 polymer ?
#
loop_
_entity_poly.entity_id
_entity_poly.type
_entity_poly.pdbx_seq_one_letter_code
_entity_poly.pdbx_strand_id
1 'polypeptide(L)'
;CALPISIITKHQDCSEVEARARAIEMMRKVGIPNAENRYDDYPFQYSGGMRQRIVIAIALSCQPKILICDEPTTALDVTIQAQILKLIKDLQKEFNYTIVFITHDLGVVANVADRVAVLYAGQIVEVGTTEEVFYDPRHPYTWALLSSLPQLAQRDTELFSITGTPPSLYNKIAGDPFAPRNPYCLKIDVVKAPPMFKITETHYAKTWLLDPRAPKIDKPAAIDNIHDKMIKAFNI
;
A
#
# COMPACT_ATOMS: atom_id res chain seq x y z
N CYS A 1 15.42 -16.13 -21.04
CA CYS A 1 15.36 -15.98 -19.57
C CYS A 1 14.39 -17.01 -19.01
N ALA A 2 14.89 -18.10 -18.44
CA ALA A 2 14.09 -19.24 -17.95
C ALA A 2 13.41 -18.99 -16.56
N LEU A 3 13.32 -17.75 -16.09
CA LEU A 3 12.81 -17.45 -14.74
C LEU A 3 11.39 -17.97 -14.47
N PRO A 4 10.36 -17.78 -15.34
CA PRO A 4 9.05 -18.33 -15.07
C PRO A 4 9.03 -19.87 -15.03
N ILE A 5 9.78 -20.53 -15.92
CA ILE A 5 9.87 -22.00 -15.98
C ILE A 5 10.46 -22.58 -14.69
N SER A 6 11.57 -22.01 -14.20
CA SER A 6 12.24 -22.55 -13.01
C SER A 6 11.36 -22.47 -11.75
N ILE A 7 10.49 -21.48 -11.67
CA ILE A 7 9.49 -21.35 -10.59
C ILE A 7 8.40 -22.42 -10.77
N ILE A 8 7.85 -22.56 -11.98
CA ILE A 8 6.79 -23.52 -12.26
C ILE A 8 7.26 -24.94 -11.96
N THR A 9 8.41 -25.36 -12.52
CA THR A 9 8.94 -26.72 -12.33
C THR A 9 9.37 -27.01 -10.88
N LYS A 10 9.75 -25.97 -10.12
CA LYS A 10 10.10 -26.12 -8.70
C LYS A 10 8.88 -26.32 -7.81
N HIS A 11 7.74 -25.71 -8.15
CA HIS A 11 6.56 -25.66 -7.28
C HIS A 11 5.36 -26.47 -7.82
N GLN A 12 5.42 -26.95 -9.03
CA GLN A 12 4.37 -27.76 -9.65
C GLN A 12 4.98 -29.01 -10.30
N ASP A 13 4.29 -30.12 -10.13
CA ASP A 13 4.69 -31.37 -10.78
C ASP A 13 4.21 -31.36 -12.24
N CYS A 14 5.09 -30.90 -13.13
CA CYS A 14 4.82 -30.80 -14.57
C CYS A 14 6.10 -30.93 -15.38
N SER A 15 5.97 -31.34 -16.63
CA SER A 15 7.07 -31.42 -17.57
C SER A 15 7.60 -30.01 -17.95
N GLU A 16 8.85 -29.94 -18.42
CA GLU A 16 9.44 -28.70 -18.88
C GLU A 16 8.66 -28.09 -20.07
N VAL A 17 8.11 -28.92 -20.94
CA VAL A 17 7.29 -28.49 -22.08
C VAL A 17 6.00 -27.81 -21.59
N GLU A 18 5.33 -28.42 -20.60
CA GLU A 18 4.12 -27.84 -20.00
C GLU A 18 4.44 -26.55 -19.24
N ALA A 19 5.54 -26.53 -18.48
CA ALA A 19 5.99 -25.33 -17.77
C ALA A 19 6.28 -24.17 -18.73
N ARG A 20 6.92 -24.44 -19.89
CA ARG A 20 7.14 -23.46 -20.94
C ARG A 20 5.83 -22.91 -21.52
N ALA A 21 4.88 -23.79 -21.82
CA ALA A 21 3.58 -23.38 -22.35
C ALA A 21 2.83 -22.47 -21.36
N ARG A 22 2.80 -22.83 -20.07
CA ARG A 22 2.20 -22.02 -19.01
C ARG A 22 2.90 -20.66 -18.83
N ALA A 23 4.22 -20.65 -18.89
CA ALA A 23 4.99 -19.40 -18.80
C ALA A 23 4.65 -18.44 -19.94
N ILE A 24 4.60 -18.93 -21.20
CA ILE A 24 4.24 -18.13 -22.36
C ILE A 24 2.78 -17.63 -22.26
N GLU A 25 1.85 -18.48 -21.82
CA GLU A 25 0.47 -18.08 -21.57
C GLU A 25 0.39 -16.94 -20.55
N MET A 26 1.12 -17.04 -19.43
CA MET A 26 1.15 -15.98 -18.43
C MET A 26 1.78 -14.69 -18.97
N MET A 27 2.83 -14.78 -19.78
CA MET A 27 3.40 -13.61 -20.48
C MET A 27 2.37 -12.92 -21.38
N ARG A 28 1.53 -13.67 -22.09
CA ARG A 28 0.43 -13.08 -22.89
C ARG A 28 -0.60 -12.39 -21.99
N LYS A 29 -1.02 -13.03 -20.89
CA LYS A 29 -1.98 -12.47 -19.93
C LYS A 29 -1.53 -11.15 -19.31
N VAL A 30 -0.24 -11.01 -19.01
CA VAL A 30 0.30 -9.74 -18.52
C VAL A 30 0.58 -8.72 -19.64
N GLY A 31 0.27 -9.06 -20.90
CA GLY A 31 0.37 -8.15 -22.03
C GLY A 31 1.79 -7.97 -22.59
N ILE A 32 2.61 -9.01 -22.58
CA ILE A 32 3.89 -9.04 -23.30
C ILE A 32 3.60 -9.31 -24.79
N PRO A 33 3.93 -8.40 -25.68
CA PRO A 33 3.73 -8.62 -27.12
C PRO A 33 4.70 -9.68 -27.64
N ASN A 34 4.22 -10.57 -28.54
CA ASN A 34 5.01 -11.65 -29.15
C ASN A 34 5.69 -12.54 -28.10
N ALA A 35 4.94 -12.96 -27.07
CA ALA A 35 5.45 -13.68 -25.89
C ALA A 35 6.31 -14.89 -26.25
N GLU A 36 5.95 -15.64 -27.32
CA GLU A 36 6.68 -16.80 -27.84
C GLU A 36 8.11 -16.49 -28.24
N ASN A 37 8.28 -15.41 -29.00
CA ASN A 37 9.57 -15.01 -29.50
C ASN A 37 10.42 -14.34 -28.41
N ARG A 38 9.75 -13.69 -27.44
CA ARG A 38 10.40 -12.99 -26.34
C ARG A 38 10.69 -13.86 -25.12
N TYR A 39 10.17 -15.06 -25.09
CA TYR A 39 10.36 -15.97 -23.96
C TYR A 39 11.84 -16.20 -23.62
N ASP A 40 12.71 -16.27 -24.63
CA ASP A 40 14.14 -16.48 -24.46
C ASP A 40 14.95 -15.18 -24.31
N ASP A 41 14.29 -14.00 -24.33
CA ASP A 41 14.94 -12.70 -24.17
C ASP A 41 15.53 -12.52 -22.75
N TYR A 42 16.62 -11.77 -22.65
CA TYR A 42 17.22 -11.40 -21.37
C TYR A 42 16.54 -10.16 -20.75
N PRO A 43 16.60 -9.97 -19.41
CA PRO A 43 15.95 -8.85 -18.74
C PRO A 43 16.32 -7.47 -19.28
N PHE A 44 17.53 -7.26 -19.80
CA PHE A 44 17.96 -5.99 -20.37
C PHE A 44 17.33 -5.67 -21.74
N GLN A 45 16.74 -6.67 -22.39
CA GLN A 45 16.04 -6.50 -23.69
C GLN A 45 14.58 -6.02 -23.49
N TYR A 46 14.09 -6.01 -22.24
CA TYR A 46 12.76 -5.53 -21.89
C TYR A 46 12.79 -4.08 -21.40
N SER A 47 11.78 -3.28 -21.74
CA SER A 47 11.55 -1.98 -21.12
C SER A 47 11.22 -2.12 -19.62
N GLY A 48 11.28 -1.01 -18.85
CA GLY A 48 10.96 -1.02 -17.42
C GLY A 48 9.57 -1.60 -17.13
N GLY A 49 8.54 -1.12 -17.85
CA GLY A 49 7.19 -1.63 -17.72
C GLY A 49 7.02 -3.09 -18.14
N MET A 50 7.75 -3.55 -19.15
CA MET A 50 7.76 -4.96 -19.56
C MET A 50 8.43 -5.83 -18.50
N ARG A 51 9.53 -5.40 -17.89
CA ARG A 51 10.17 -6.12 -16.78
C ARG A 51 9.21 -6.29 -15.61
N GLN A 52 8.48 -5.22 -15.24
CA GLN A 52 7.48 -5.32 -14.17
C GLN A 52 6.37 -6.32 -14.50
N ARG A 53 5.88 -6.32 -15.75
CA ARG A 53 4.90 -7.32 -16.22
C ARG A 53 5.44 -8.76 -16.14
N ILE A 54 6.71 -8.97 -16.48
CA ILE A 54 7.35 -10.29 -16.34
C ILE A 54 7.45 -10.71 -14.87
N VAL A 55 7.79 -9.80 -13.95
CA VAL A 55 7.79 -10.09 -12.50
C VAL A 55 6.41 -10.52 -12.01
N ILE A 56 5.36 -9.83 -12.47
CA ILE A 56 3.96 -10.20 -12.18
C ILE A 56 3.64 -11.58 -12.77
N ALA A 57 4.03 -11.86 -14.02
CA ALA A 57 3.84 -13.17 -14.64
C ALA A 57 4.51 -14.30 -13.84
N ILE A 58 5.73 -14.08 -13.35
CA ILE A 58 6.46 -15.02 -12.51
C ILE A 58 5.69 -15.26 -11.21
N ALA A 59 5.27 -14.22 -10.51
CA ALA A 59 4.54 -14.33 -9.25
C ALA A 59 3.22 -15.11 -9.40
N LEU A 60 2.53 -14.93 -10.53
CA LEU A 60 1.24 -15.56 -10.80
C LEU A 60 1.32 -16.94 -11.45
N SER A 61 2.48 -17.35 -11.95
CA SER A 61 2.66 -18.58 -12.70
C SER A 61 2.28 -19.85 -11.91
N CYS A 62 2.34 -19.80 -10.58
CA CYS A 62 1.94 -20.89 -9.68
C CYS A 62 0.54 -20.72 -9.08
N GLN A 63 -0.27 -19.79 -9.59
CA GLN A 63 -1.64 -19.53 -9.14
C GLN A 63 -1.76 -19.39 -7.61
N PRO A 64 -1.07 -18.39 -7.00
CA PRO A 64 -1.09 -18.21 -5.57
C PRO A 64 -2.48 -17.77 -5.08
N LYS A 65 -2.84 -18.10 -3.84
CA LYS A 65 -4.05 -17.58 -3.20
C LYS A 65 -3.87 -16.14 -2.70
N ILE A 66 -2.63 -15.77 -2.39
CA ILE A 66 -2.26 -14.44 -1.89
C ILE A 66 -1.10 -13.93 -2.73
N LEU A 67 -1.24 -12.72 -3.27
CA LEU A 67 -0.19 -11.99 -3.97
C LEU A 67 0.29 -10.82 -3.11
N ILE A 68 1.58 -10.77 -2.81
CA ILE A 68 2.20 -9.63 -2.12
C ILE A 68 2.86 -8.73 -3.16
N CYS A 69 2.40 -7.49 -3.24
CA CYS A 69 2.94 -6.44 -4.11
C CYS A 69 3.68 -5.42 -3.24
N ASP A 70 5.00 -5.55 -3.15
CA ASP A 70 5.84 -4.63 -2.41
C ASP A 70 6.39 -3.56 -3.35
N GLU A 71 5.89 -2.32 -3.19
CA GLU A 71 6.26 -1.16 -4.01
C GLU A 71 6.18 -1.44 -5.54
N PRO A 72 5.11 -2.03 -6.09
CA PRO A 72 5.11 -2.59 -7.44
C PRO A 72 5.18 -1.54 -8.54
N THR A 73 5.02 -0.25 -8.22
CA THR A 73 5.04 0.86 -9.17
C THR A 73 6.21 1.82 -8.97
N THR A 74 7.09 1.54 -8.01
CA THR A 74 8.28 2.38 -7.75
C THR A 74 9.19 2.43 -9.00
N ALA A 75 9.70 3.62 -9.30
CA ALA A 75 10.55 3.91 -10.45
C ALA A 75 9.88 3.73 -11.84
N LEU A 76 8.56 3.72 -11.90
CA LEU A 76 7.79 3.77 -13.14
C LEU A 76 7.23 5.18 -13.37
N ASP A 77 7.12 5.57 -14.63
CA ASP A 77 6.39 6.80 -14.97
C ASP A 77 4.88 6.65 -14.72
N VAL A 78 4.18 7.76 -14.53
CA VAL A 78 2.76 7.81 -14.13
C VAL A 78 1.86 6.99 -15.07
N THR A 79 2.17 7.02 -16.38
CA THR A 79 1.37 6.30 -17.37
C THR A 79 1.53 4.79 -17.24
N ILE A 80 2.77 4.32 -17.09
CA ILE A 80 3.05 2.89 -16.89
C ILE A 80 2.55 2.43 -15.52
N GLN A 81 2.69 3.26 -14.47
CA GLN A 81 2.12 2.99 -13.15
C GLN A 81 0.61 2.70 -13.25
N ALA A 82 -0.16 3.58 -13.90
CA ALA A 82 -1.60 3.37 -14.08
C ALA A 82 -1.93 2.07 -14.82
N GLN A 83 -1.15 1.72 -15.86
CA GLN A 83 -1.31 0.47 -16.60
C GLN A 83 -1.02 -0.77 -15.74
N ILE A 84 0.01 -0.73 -14.90
CA ILE A 84 0.36 -1.84 -13.99
C ILE A 84 -0.70 -2.03 -12.92
N LEU A 85 -1.21 -0.94 -12.33
CA LEU A 85 -2.29 -1.00 -11.34
C LEU A 85 -3.56 -1.60 -11.94
N LYS A 86 -3.94 -1.17 -13.15
CA LYS A 86 -5.07 -1.74 -13.87
C LYS A 86 -4.85 -3.23 -14.15
N LEU A 87 -3.67 -3.62 -14.63
CA LEU A 87 -3.33 -5.02 -14.88
C LEU A 87 -3.49 -5.87 -13.61
N ILE A 88 -2.96 -5.42 -12.48
CA ILE A 88 -3.07 -6.13 -11.20
C ILE A 88 -4.55 -6.33 -10.80
N LYS A 89 -5.38 -5.27 -10.94
CA LYS A 89 -6.82 -5.35 -10.67
C LYS A 89 -7.57 -6.30 -11.61
N ASP A 90 -7.25 -6.26 -12.89
CA ASP A 90 -7.89 -7.12 -13.89
C ASP A 90 -7.55 -8.60 -13.63
N LEU A 91 -6.28 -8.89 -13.33
CA LEU A 91 -5.82 -10.22 -12.97
C LEU A 91 -6.40 -10.68 -11.61
N GLN A 92 -6.57 -9.80 -10.63
CA GLN A 92 -7.24 -10.11 -9.38
C GLN A 92 -8.67 -10.62 -9.62
N LYS A 93 -9.43 -9.93 -10.48
CA LYS A 93 -10.80 -10.32 -10.82
C LYS A 93 -10.83 -11.65 -11.58
N GLU A 94 -9.89 -11.86 -12.51
CA GLU A 94 -9.83 -13.08 -13.32
C GLU A 94 -9.51 -14.32 -12.46
N PHE A 95 -8.54 -14.19 -11.55
CA PHE A 95 -8.03 -15.34 -10.77
C PHE A 95 -8.56 -15.39 -9.33
N ASN A 96 -9.32 -14.39 -8.89
CA ASN A 96 -9.93 -14.31 -7.55
C ASN A 96 -8.94 -14.55 -6.39
N TYR A 97 -7.77 -13.91 -6.41
CA TYR A 97 -6.81 -13.99 -5.31
C TYR A 97 -6.82 -12.72 -4.44
N THR A 98 -6.34 -12.87 -3.21
CA THR A 98 -6.17 -11.74 -2.28
C THR A 98 -4.86 -11.02 -2.57
N ILE A 99 -4.89 -9.69 -2.60
CA ILE A 99 -3.68 -8.88 -2.75
C ILE A 99 -3.33 -8.19 -1.44
N VAL A 100 -2.07 -8.31 -1.03
CA VAL A 100 -1.45 -7.45 -0.01
C VAL A 100 -0.60 -6.43 -0.75
N PHE A 101 -1.06 -5.17 -0.77
CA PHE A 101 -0.40 -4.09 -1.48
C PHE A 101 0.38 -3.21 -0.50
N ILE A 102 1.70 -3.11 -0.65
CA ILE A 102 2.57 -2.28 0.20
C ILE A 102 3.03 -1.10 -0.64
N THR A 103 2.75 0.10 -0.19
CA THR A 103 3.14 1.35 -0.87
C THR A 103 3.10 2.54 0.08
N HIS A 104 3.85 3.57 -0.26
CA HIS A 104 3.79 4.88 0.40
C HIS A 104 2.91 5.88 -0.38
N ASP A 105 2.37 5.52 -1.53
CA ASP A 105 1.53 6.39 -2.36
C ASP A 105 0.05 6.24 -1.95
N LEU A 106 -0.44 7.23 -1.21
CA LEU A 106 -1.83 7.26 -0.73
C LEU A 106 -2.84 7.35 -1.88
N GLY A 107 -2.47 7.96 -3.01
CA GLY A 107 -3.32 8.02 -4.21
C GLY A 107 -3.52 6.62 -4.81
N VAL A 108 -2.47 5.81 -4.82
CA VAL A 108 -2.58 4.40 -5.22
C VAL A 108 -3.48 3.63 -4.27
N VAL A 109 -3.25 3.77 -2.94
CA VAL A 109 -4.07 3.08 -1.92
C VAL A 109 -5.55 3.42 -2.08
N ALA A 110 -5.90 4.70 -2.23
CA ALA A 110 -7.29 5.15 -2.41
C ALA A 110 -7.99 4.50 -3.61
N ASN A 111 -7.23 4.18 -4.67
CA ASN A 111 -7.77 3.61 -5.91
C ASN A 111 -7.82 2.07 -5.93
N VAL A 112 -6.97 1.38 -5.16
CA VAL A 112 -6.83 -0.08 -5.30
C VAL A 112 -7.26 -0.88 -4.09
N ALA A 113 -7.27 -0.29 -2.89
CA ALA A 113 -7.47 -1.01 -1.65
C ALA A 113 -8.94 -1.02 -1.20
N ASP A 114 -9.41 -2.17 -0.73
CA ASP A 114 -10.70 -2.30 -0.02
C ASP A 114 -10.52 -1.98 1.47
N ARG A 115 -9.35 -2.36 2.02
CA ARG A 115 -8.95 -2.12 3.41
C ARG A 115 -7.55 -1.58 3.49
N VAL A 116 -7.32 -0.72 4.46
CA VAL A 116 -6.04 -0.04 4.68
C VAL A 116 -5.54 -0.33 6.09
N ALA A 117 -4.25 -0.66 6.21
CA ALA A 117 -3.53 -0.70 7.46
C ALA A 117 -2.38 0.31 7.41
N VAL A 118 -2.43 1.31 8.27
CA VAL A 118 -1.37 2.33 8.40
C VAL A 118 -0.31 1.81 9.36
N LEU A 119 0.94 1.75 8.88
CA LEU A 119 2.08 1.26 9.65
C LEU A 119 2.99 2.42 10.06
N TYR A 120 3.42 2.42 11.32
CA TYR A 120 4.46 3.31 11.82
C TYR A 120 5.40 2.55 12.75
N ALA A 121 6.71 2.69 12.54
CA ALA A 121 7.73 2.02 13.34
C ALA A 121 7.48 0.51 13.55
N GLY A 122 7.09 -0.21 12.48
CA GLY A 122 6.84 -1.66 12.49
C GLY A 122 5.53 -2.08 13.16
N GLN A 123 4.65 -1.15 13.52
CA GLN A 123 3.37 -1.43 14.16
C GLN A 123 2.21 -0.89 13.34
N ILE A 124 1.09 -1.64 13.31
CA ILE A 124 -0.16 -1.11 12.78
C ILE A 124 -0.70 -0.09 13.79
N VAL A 125 -0.87 1.15 13.35
CA VAL A 125 -1.39 2.26 14.18
C VAL A 125 -2.85 2.55 13.89
N GLU A 126 -3.32 2.27 12.69
CA GLU A 126 -4.72 2.39 12.30
C GLU A 126 -5.07 1.35 11.23
N VAL A 127 -6.27 0.79 11.27
CA VAL A 127 -6.77 -0.17 10.28
C VAL A 127 -8.28 -0.03 10.12
N GLY A 128 -8.75 -0.04 8.87
CA GLY A 128 -10.17 0.08 8.54
C GLY A 128 -10.44 -0.20 7.07
N THR A 129 -11.66 0.07 6.63
CA THR A 129 -11.95 0.19 5.20
C THR A 129 -11.24 1.42 4.63
N THR A 130 -11.07 1.48 3.33
CA THR A 130 -10.49 2.67 2.68
C THR A 130 -11.26 3.93 3.04
N GLU A 131 -12.58 3.87 3.02
CA GLU A 131 -13.45 5.00 3.41
C GLU A 131 -13.23 5.44 4.86
N GLU A 132 -13.16 4.50 5.81
CA GLU A 132 -12.95 4.81 7.23
C GLU A 132 -11.61 5.51 7.48
N VAL A 133 -10.53 4.97 6.90
CA VAL A 133 -9.18 5.51 7.13
C VAL A 133 -8.97 6.85 6.41
N PHE A 134 -9.55 7.03 5.21
CA PHE A 134 -9.37 8.26 4.45
C PHE A 134 -10.34 9.37 4.85
N TYR A 135 -11.57 9.05 5.23
CA TYR A 135 -12.60 10.07 5.51
C TYR A 135 -12.86 10.32 6.99
N ASP A 136 -12.54 9.34 7.85
CA ASP A 136 -12.65 9.50 9.32
C ASP A 136 -11.40 8.98 10.04
N PRO A 137 -10.18 9.43 9.66
CA PRO A 137 -8.94 9.00 10.29
C PRO A 137 -8.95 9.32 11.79
N ARG A 138 -8.37 8.44 12.60
CA ARG A 138 -8.40 8.55 14.06
C ARG A 138 -7.02 8.65 14.70
N HIS A 139 -5.99 8.16 14.03
CA HIS A 139 -4.62 8.23 14.55
C HIS A 139 -3.91 9.52 14.09
N PRO A 140 -3.22 10.25 14.99
CA PRO A 140 -2.51 11.48 14.63
C PRO A 140 -1.48 11.32 13.51
N TYR A 141 -0.85 10.16 13.38
CA TYR A 141 0.03 9.88 12.25
C TYR A 141 -0.72 9.82 10.91
N THR A 142 -1.91 9.20 10.88
CA THR A 142 -2.78 9.20 9.70
C THR A 142 -3.23 10.60 9.34
N TRP A 143 -3.56 11.45 10.34
CA TRP A 143 -3.85 12.86 10.11
C TRP A 143 -2.70 13.58 9.43
N ALA A 144 -1.49 13.35 9.94
CA ALA A 144 -0.28 13.95 9.39
C ALA A 144 0.01 13.49 7.95
N LEU A 145 -0.14 12.19 7.67
CA LEU A 145 0.02 11.65 6.32
C LEU A 145 -0.98 12.27 5.33
N LEU A 146 -2.25 12.31 5.69
CA LEU A 146 -3.30 12.89 4.83
C LEU A 146 -3.10 14.40 4.66
N SER A 147 -2.70 15.12 5.72
CA SER A 147 -2.42 16.56 5.65
C SER A 147 -1.20 16.90 4.78
N SER A 148 -0.31 15.95 4.53
CA SER A 148 0.86 16.14 3.67
C SER A 148 0.57 15.93 2.18
N LEU A 149 -0.66 15.53 1.81
CA LEU A 149 -1.04 15.34 0.41
C LEU A 149 -1.16 16.70 -0.32
N PRO A 150 -0.40 16.93 -1.40
CA PRO A 150 -0.47 18.19 -2.15
C PRO A 150 -1.87 18.49 -2.69
N GLN A 151 -2.62 17.43 -3.03
CA GLN A 151 -3.98 17.53 -3.56
C GLN A 151 -4.99 18.09 -2.54
N LEU A 152 -4.70 17.93 -1.24
CA LEU A 152 -5.56 18.41 -0.15
C LEU A 152 -5.10 19.79 0.37
N ALA A 153 -3.91 20.26 -0.02
CA ALA A 153 -3.42 21.55 0.36
C ALA A 153 -4.24 22.66 -0.29
N GLN A 154 -4.57 23.70 0.48
CA GLN A 154 -5.13 24.93 -0.09
C GLN A 154 -4.02 25.68 -0.81
N ARG A 155 -4.36 26.39 -1.90
CA ARG A 155 -3.43 27.31 -2.57
C ARG A 155 -2.95 28.33 -1.51
N ASP A 156 -1.63 28.52 -1.42
CA ASP A 156 -0.97 29.43 -0.49
C ASP A 156 -0.83 28.96 0.97
N THR A 157 -1.08 27.68 1.30
CA THR A 157 -0.72 27.12 2.60
C THR A 157 0.54 26.25 2.50
N GLU A 158 1.44 26.39 3.48
CA GLU A 158 2.57 25.46 3.60
C GLU A 158 2.07 24.03 3.80
N LEU A 159 2.68 23.10 3.06
CA LEU A 159 2.40 21.67 3.24
C LEU A 159 2.77 21.25 4.67
N PHE A 160 1.86 20.55 5.32
CA PHE A 160 2.13 20.00 6.63
C PHE A 160 3.29 18.98 6.54
N SER A 161 4.33 19.22 7.32
CA SER A 161 5.46 18.30 7.44
C SER A 161 5.52 17.72 8.85
N ILE A 162 5.72 16.40 8.94
CA ILE A 162 5.90 15.74 10.24
C ILE A 162 7.31 16.05 10.73
N THR A 163 7.42 16.84 11.80
CA THR A 163 8.70 17.22 12.39
C THR A 163 9.42 16.04 13.05
N GLY A 164 10.74 16.12 13.15
CA GLY A 164 11.58 15.12 13.78
C GLY A 164 11.81 13.85 12.92
N THR A 165 12.61 12.94 13.45
CA THR A 165 12.97 11.68 12.80
C THR A 165 12.18 10.50 13.37
N PRO A 166 11.86 9.46 12.57
CA PRO A 166 11.31 8.20 13.09
C PRO A 166 12.22 7.61 14.18
N PRO A 167 11.65 6.91 15.18
CA PRO A 167 12.45 6.32 16.23
C PRO A 167 13.32 5.18 15.69
N SER A 168 14.49 4.99 16.32
CA SER A 168 15.32 3.83 16.04
C SER A 168 14.63 2.56 16.52
N LEU A 169 14.52 1.55 15.66
CA LEU A 169 13.93 0.25 15.99
C LEU A 169 14.93 -0.71 16.69
N TYR A 170 16.19 -0.31 16.84
CA TYR A 170 17.18 -1.08 17.62
C TYR A 170 16.89 -1.06 19.11
N ASN A 171 16.21 -0.02 19.61
CA ASN A 171 15.90 0.13 21.01
C ASN A 171 14.43 -0.19 21.28
N LYS A 172 14.15 -0.78 22.46
CA LYS A 172 12.79 -1.01 22.91
C LYS A 172 12.09 0.33 23.19
N ILE A 173 10.98 0.58 22.50
CA ILE A 173 10.14 1.75 22.71
C ILE A 173 9.13 1.42 23.79
N ALA A 174 9.13 2.18 24.90
CA ALA A 174 8.26 1.91 26.05
C ALA A 174 6.81 2.38 25.84
N GLY A 175 6.64 3.52 25.19
CA GLY A 175 5.34 4.17 24.91
C GLY A 175 4.88 4.02 23.47
N ASP A 176 4.15 5.02 23.02
CA ASP A 176 3.77 5.15 21.61
C ASP A 176 5.00 5.55 20.76
N PRO A 177 5.36 4.79 19.73
CA PRO A 177 6.46 5.16 18.84
C PRO A 177 6.30 6.53 18.17
N PHE A 178 5.07 6.99 17.98
CA PHE A 178 4.80 8.30 17.37
C PHE A 178 4.84 9.46 18.38
N ALA A 179 4.80 9.21 19.69
CA ALA A 179 4.76 10.23 20.74
C ALA A 179 5.75 11.40 20.53
N PRO A 180 7.05 11.18 20.19
CA PRO A 180 8.00 12.26 20.02
C PRO A 180 7.70 13.20 18.83
N ARG A 181 6.84 12.77 17.90
CA ARG A 181 6.47 13.52 16.69
C ARG A 181 4.99 13.88 16.67
N ASN A 182 4.25 13.50 17.71
CA ASN A 182 2.82 13.72 17.83
C ASN A 182 2.55 15.09 18.51
N PRO A 183 2.02 16.10 17.79
CA PRO A 183 1.70 17.38 18.41
C PRO A 183 0.58 17.29 19.46
N TYR A 184 -0.17 16.19 19.46
CA TYR A 184 -1.27 15.89 20.39
C TYR A 184 -0.85 14.89 21.46
N CYS A 185 0.46 14.69 21.69
CA CYS A 185 1.01 13.72 22.63
C CYS A 185 0.51 13.95 24.05
N LEU A 186 -0.02 12.92 24.66
CA LEU A 186 -0.39 12.90 26.08
C LEU A 186 0.78 12.39 26.91
N LYS A 187 0.82 12.71 28.20
CA LYS A 187 1.88 12.21 29.10
C LYS A 187 1.95 10.66 29.14
N ILE A 188 0.81 10.00 28.95
CA ILE A 188 0.73 8.53 28.92
C ILE A 188 1.38 7.93 27.68
N ASP A 189 1.34 8.63 26.53
CA ASP A 189 1.96 8.15 25.28
C ASP A 189 3.46 7.89 25.45
N VAL A 190 4.13 8.66 26.29
CA VAL A 190 5.59 8.52 26.52
C VAL A 190 5.94 7.26 27.32
N VAL A 191 5.04 6.82 28.21
CA VAL A 191 5.34 5.74 29.17
C VAL A 191 4.64 4.43 28.88
N LYS A 192 3.51 4.46 28.15
CA LYS A 192 2.70 3.27 27.87
C LYS A 192 2.14 3.30 26.46
N ALA A 193 2.42 2.26 25.70
CA ALA A 193 1.85 2.08 24.37
C ALA A 193 0.32 2.01 24.44
N PRO A 194 -0.40 2.75 23.56
CA PRO A 194 -1.86 2.67 23.51
C PRO A 194 -2.32 1.27 23.06
N PRO A 195 -3.45 0.78 23.55
CA PRO A 195 -4.08 -0.40 22.98
C PRO A 195 -4.72 -0.05 21.64
N MET A 196 -5.12 -1.07 20.88
CA MET A 196 -5.93 -0.90 19.70
C MET A 196 -7.39 -0.67 20.12
N PHE A 197 -7.88 0.56 19.98
CA PHE A 197 -9.28 0.91 20.28
C PHE A 197 -10.18 0.57 19.09
N LYS A 198 -11.32 -0.06 19.37
CA LYS A 198 -12.37 -0.31 18.36
C LYS A 198 -13.22 0.95 18.20
N ILE A 199 -13.40 1.40 16.93
CA ILE A 199 -14.20 2.55 16.55
C ILE A 199 -15.51 2.07 15.91
N THR A 200 -15.38 1.20 14.89
CA THR A 200 -16.48 0.50 14.23
C THR A 200 -16.20 -1.01 14.22
N GLU A 201 -17.00 -1.80 13.53
CA GLU A 201 -16.74 -3.24 13.36
C GLU A 201 -15.46 -3.53 12.56
N THR A 202 -15.04 -2.60 11.71
CA THR A 202 -13.91 -2.73 10.79
C THR A 202 -12.79 -1.75 11.07
N HIS A 203 -13.05 -0.65 11.82
CA HIS A 203 -12.13 0.44 12.08
C HIS A 203 -11.54 0.39 13.49
N TYR A 204 -10.22 0.39 13.57
CA TYR A 204 -9.46 0.37 14.82
C TYR A 204 -8.28 1.34 14.72
N ALA A 205 -7.97 2.01 15.85
CA ALA A 205 -6.78 2.86 15.93
C ALA A 205 -6.06 2.74 17.26
N LYS A 206 -4.74 2.88 17.22
CA LYS A 206 -3.83 2.70 18.33
C LYS A 206 -3.39 4.04 18.90
N THR A 207 -4.28 4.74 19.58
CA THR A 207 -4.01 6.06 20.18
C THR A 207 -4.78 6.28 21.49
N TRP A 208 -4.12 6.84 22.50
CA TRP A 208 -4.77 7.21 23.77
C TRP A 208 -5.79 8.33 23.62
N LEU A 209 -5.82 9.05 22.51
CA LEU A 209 -6.85 10.07 22.24
C LEU A 209 -8.27 9.49 22.13
N LEU A 210 -8.39 8.17 21.97
CA LEU A 210 -9.67 7.46 21.94
C LEU A 210 -10.11 6.95 23.31
N ASP A 211 -9.28 7.09 24.34
CA ASP A 211 -9.69 6.76 25.71
C ASP A 211 -10.76 7.77 26.17
N PRO A 212 -11.88 7.32 26.80
CA PRO A 212 -12.94 8.22 27.25
C PRO A 212 -12.49 9.32 28.23
N ARG A 213 -11.34 9.15 28.87
CA ARG A 213 -10.73 10.12 29.79
C ARG A 213 -9.80 11.12 29.10
N ALA A 214 -9.50 10.90 27.83
CA ALA A 214 -8.63 11.80 27.07
C ALA A 214 -9.30 13.16 26.87
N PRO A 215 -8.52 14.25 26.77
CA PRO A 215 -9.07 15.54 26.41
C PRO A 215 -9.65 15.49 24.99
N LYS A 216 -10.74 16.19 24.75
CA LYS A 216 -11.26 16.37 23.40
C LYS A 216 -10.30 17.22 22.62
N ILE A 217 -9.83 16.71 21.49
CA ILE A 217 -8.91 17.40 20.59
C ILE A 217 -9.60 17.54 19.23
N ASP A 218 -9.60 18.74 18.71
CA ASP A 218 -10.07 19.01 17.36
C ASP A 218 -9.06 18.45 16.34
N LYS A 219 -9.57 17.82 15.28
CA LYS A 219 -8.75 17.35 14.19
C LYS A 219 -8.07 18.54 13.49
N PRO A 220 -6.89 18.35 12.86
CA PRO A 220 -6.26 19.40 12.09
C PRO A 220 -7.20 19.97 11.02
N ALA A 221 -7.22 21.29 10.84
CA ALA A 221 -8.07 21.95 9.81
C ALA A 221 -7.81 21.43 8.38
N ALA A 222 -6.60 20.92 8.13
CA ALA A 222 -6.25 20.30 6.84
C ALA A 222 -7.10 19.08 6.50
N ILE A 223 -7.50 18.30 7.52
CA ILE A 223 -8.35 17.12 7.37
C ILE A 223 -9.83 17.38 7.72
N ASP A 224 -10.15 18.62 8.08
CA ASP A 224 -11.55 19.01 8.23
C ASP A 224 -12.26 18.97 6.87
N ASN A 225 -13.46 18.37 6.83
CA ASN A 225 -14.18 18.08 5.60
C ASN A 225 -13.35 17.29 4.55
N ILE A 226 -12.50 16.37 5.03
CA ILE A 226 -11.58 15.61 4.19
C ILE A 226 -12.34 14.81 3.10
N HIS A 227 -13.53 14.32 3.39
CA HIS A 227 -14.40 13.62 2.44
C HIS A 227 -14.62 14.45 1.16
N ASP A 228 -15.08 15.70 1.29
CA ASP A 228 -15.34 16.57 0.15
C ASP A 228 -14.06 16.96 -0.60
N LYS A 229 -12.94 17.10 0.15
CA LYS A 229 -11.63 17.39 -0.42
C LYS A 229 -11.12 16.20 -1.23
N MET A 230 -11.26 14.97 -0.72
CA MET A 230 -10.84 13.74 -1.39
C MET A 230 -11.64 13.46 -2.66
N ILE A 231 -12.96 13.60 -2.62
CA ILE A 231 -13.82 13.48 -3.80
C ILE A 231 -13.33 14.43 -4.90
N LYS A 232 -13.08 15.70 -4.57
CA LYS A 232 -12.58 16.70 -5.53
C LYS A 232 -11.17 16.39 -6.04
N ALA A 233 -10.29 15.86 -5.19
CA ALA A 233 -8.89 15.62 -5.53
C ALA A 233 -8.69 14.36 -6.39
N PHE A 234 -9.46 13.32 -6.14
CA PHE A 234 -9.28 12.00 -6.77
C PHE A 234 -10.40 11.60 -7.73
N ASN A 235 -11.44 12.45 -7.92
CA ASN A 235 -12.63 12.16 -8.75
C ASN A 235 -13.31 10.81 -8.40
N ILE A 236 -13.42 10.50 -7.12
CA ILE A 236 -14.02 9.27 -6.59
C ILE A 236 -15.51 9.50 -6.33
#